data_c47fe60372c93710ada310dcdc4d18e9
#
_entry.id   c47fe60372c93710ada310dcdc4d18e9
#
_cell.length_a   1.000
_cell.length_b   1.000
_cell.length_c   1.000
_cell.angle_alpha   90.00
_cell.angle_beta   90.00
_cell.angle_gamma   90.00
#
_symmetry.space_group_name_H-M   'P 1'
#
loop_
_entity.id
_entity.type
_entity.pdbx_description
1 polymer ?
#
loop_
_entity_poly.entity_id
_entity_poly.type
_entity_poly.pdbx_seq_one_letter_code
_entity_poly.pdbx_strand_id
1 'polypeptide(L)'
;MLKIEITADSSTTMKCDDVSGCGSSATFGQAIALSNDFSMAAILPSVTSTSLTDVPVTPYTNMAAHLAESSLATATDKSAAVNTALSTVTTIVGFNIATTPVVDITADDFSTTATADEQRAAAMSAALMSFTNESTSVEDVLERLASAIDDSTLDENDTIPFSDLRQAWTDTISDPTIQSLLSEDAED
;
A
#
# COMPACT_ATOMS: atom_id res chain seq x y z
N MET A 1 16.91 8.11 -12.14
CA MET A 1 15.77 7.26 -11.82
C MET A 1 16.27 5.89 -11.39
N LEU A 2 15.68 5.32 -10.34
CA LEU A 2 15.96 3.97 -9.84
C LEU A 2 14.63 3.30 -9.49
N LYS A 3 14.43 2.04 -9.91
CA LYS A 3 13.38 1.16 -9.42
C LYS A 3 14.00 0.19 -8.41
N ILE A 4 13.36 0.02 -7.28
CA ILE A 4 13.66 -0.97 -6.25
C ILE A 4 12.52 -1.96 -6.27
N GLU A 5 12.82 -3.24 -6.31
CA GLU A 5 11.83 -4.31 -6.32
C GLU A 5 12.17 -5.33 -5.23
N ILE A 6 11.18 -5.69 -4.45
CA ILE A 6 11.25 -6.80 -3.51
C ILE A 6 10.41 -7.95 -4.07
N THR A 7 10.90 -9.16 -3.91
CA THR A 7 10.21 -10.39 -4.34
C THR A 7 10.14 -11.36 -3.17
N ALA A 8 9.05 -12.10 -3.09
CA ALA A 8 8.89 -13.15 -2.09
C ALA A 8 9.62 -14.43 -2.51
N ASP A 9 9.96 -15.23 -1.53
CA ASP A 9 10.39 -16.62 -1.69
C ASP A 9 9.51 -17.54 -0.81
N SER A 10 9.78 -18.83 -0.83
CA SER A 10 8.96 -19.83 -0.10
C SER A 10 8.95 -19.65 1.43
N SER A 11 9.78 -18.76 1.98
CA SER A 11 9.84 -18.46 3.41
C SER A 11 9.26 -17.09 3.76
N THR A 12 8.91 -16.28 2.75
CA THR A 12 8.40 -14.94 2.93
C THR A 12 6.97 -14.97 3.48
N THR A 13 6.75 -14.24 4.55
CA THR A 13 5.43 -14.08 5.15
C THR A 13 5.11 -12.61 5.36
N MET A 14 3.82 -12.29 5.39
CA MET A 14 3.30 -11.02 5.90
C MET A 14 2.34 -11.31 7.06
N LYS A 15 2.00 -10.31 7.86
CA LYS A 15 0.94 -10.44 8.85
C LYS A 15 -0.43 -10.16 8.24
N CYS A 16 -1.44 -10.81 8.78
CA CYS A 16 -2.82 -10.52 8.47
C CYS A 16 -3.24 -9.25 9.20
N ASP A 17 -3.49 -8.20 8.47
CA ASP A 17 -3.89 -6.89 9.00
C ASP A 17 -5.42 -6.70 9.03
N ASP A 18 -6.20 -7.60 8.41
CA ASP A 18 -7.65 -7.55 8.44
C ASP A 18 -8.19 -8.15 9.74
N VAL A 19 -8.96 -7.37 10.50
CA VAL A 19 -9.60 -7.81 11.75
C VAL A 19 -10.60 -8.94 11.53
N SER A 20 -11.18 -9.05 10.35
CA SER A 20 -12.07 -10.14 9.94
C SER A 20 -11.31 -11.43 9.63
N GLY A 21 -9.98 -11.35 9.49
CA GLY A 21 -9.09 -12.43 9.09
C GLY A 21 -8.75 -12.41 7.62
N CYS A 22 -7.66 -13.10 7.26
CA CYS A 22 -7.14 -13.16 5.90
C CYS A 22 -7.29 -14.58 5.35
N GLY A 23 -7.95 -14.69 4.19
CA GLY A 23 -8.23 -15.98 3.58
C GLY A 23 -9.07 -16.90 4.47
N SER A 24 -8.88 -18.20 4.36
CA SER A 24 -9.74 -19.19 5.03
C SER A 24 -9.38 -19.49 6.49
N SER A 25 -8.21 -19.07 6.99
CA SER A 25 -7.72 -19.58 8.28
C SER A 25 -6.85 -18.64 9.10
N ALA A 26 -6.37 -17.53 8.57
CA ALA A 26 -5.51 -16.62 9.31
C ALA A 26 -6.35 -15.56 10.02
N THR A 27 -6.14 -15.38 11.33
CA THR A 27 -6.74 -14.33 12.12
C THR A 27 -5.83 -13.10 12.17
N PHE A 28 -6.37 -11.96 12.57
CA PHE A 28 -5.62 -10.71 12.76
C PHE A 28 -4.30 -10.97 13.51
N GLY A 29 -3.21 -10.44 12.97
CA GLY A 29 -1.85 -10.60 13.50
C GLY A 29 -1.15 -11.94 13.17
N GLN A 30 -1.84 -12.92 12.60
CA GLN A 30 -1.18 -14.16 12.20
C GLN A 30 -0.39 -14.00 10.90
N ALA A 31 0.73 -14.75 10.81
CA ALA A 31 1.52 -14.80 9.59
C ALA A 31 0.80 -15.56 8.48
N ILE A 32 0.76 -14.99 7.29
CA ILE A 32 0.32 -15.62 6.04
C ILE A 32 1.51 -15.73 5.08
N ALA A 33 1.62 -16.88 4.41
CA ALA A 33 2.66 -17.06 3.39
C ALA A 33 2.29 -16.28 2.13
N LEU A 34 3.27 -15.59 1.56
CA LEU A 34 3.13 -14.98 0.24
C LEU A 34 3.47 -15.99 -0.86
N SER A 35 2.88 -15.82 -2.04
CA SER A 35 3.26 -16.62 -3.18
C SER A 35 4.69 -16.27 -3.64
N ASN A 36 5.37 -17.19 -4.34
CA ASN A 36 6.71 -16.92 -4.89
C ASN A 36 6.67 -15.89 -6.03
N ASP A 37 5.48 -15.59 -6.55
CA ASP A 37 5.26 -14.61 -7.62
C ASP A 37 4.98 -13.20 -7.05
N PHE A 38 4.84 -13.09 -5.71
CA PHE A 38 4.62 -11.79 -5.08
C PHE A 38 5.80 -10.86 -5.29
N SER A 39 5.51 -9.65 -5.76
CA SER A 39 6.48 -8.58 -5.84
C SER A 39 5.85 -7.22 -5.53
N MET A 40 6.66 -6.35 -4.96
CA MET A 40 6.32 -4.93 -4.82
C MET A 40 7.50 -4.06 -5.23
N ALA A 41 7.21 -2.87 -5.73
CA ALA A 41 8.23 -1.94 -6.19
C ALA A 41 8.07 -0.55 -5.56
N ALA A 42 9.21 0.16 -5.51
CA ALA A 42 9.26 1.60 -5.33
C ALA A 42 10.08 2.21 -6.46
N ILE A 43 9.74 3.43 -6.87
CA ILE A 43 10.44 4.15 -7.91
C ILE A 43 10.91 5.51 -7.40
N LEU A 44 12.18 5.84 -7.66
CA LEU A 44 12.80 7.10 -7.26
C LEU A 44 13.12 7.95 -8.49
N PRO A 45 12.79 9.25 -8.49
CA PRO A 45 13.03 10.13 -9.63
C PRO A 45 14.53 10.34 -9.89
N SER A 46 15.33 10.38 -8.84
CA SER A 46 16.78 10.52 -8.90
C SER A 46 17.46 9.85 -7.71
N VAL A 47 18.71 9.47 -7.89
CA VAL A 47 19.58 8.97 -6.83
C VAL A 47 20.81 9.84 -6.80
N THR A 48 21.02 10.53 -5.69
CA THR A 48 22.15 11.45 -5.50
C THR A 48 23.19 10.91 -4.52
N SER A 49 22.92 9.76 -3.89
CA SER A 49 23.78 9.11 -2.90
C SER A 49 24.25 7.76 -3.42
N THR A 50 25.42 7.31 -2.93
CA THR A 50 25.94 5.96 -3.18
C THR A 50 25.33 4.90 -2.27
N SER A 51 24.56 5.32 -1.26
CA SER A 51 23.76 4.44 -0.40
C SER A 51 22.34 4.98 -0.32
N LEU A 52 21.38 4.09 -0.46
CA LEU A 52 19.97 4.33 -0.20
C LEU A 52 19.62 3.66 1.11
N THR A 53 19.01 4.42 2.00
CA THR A 53 18.48 3.94 3.27
C THR A 53 17.02 4.34 3.37
N ASP A 54 16.23 3.52 4.02
CA ASP A 54 14.86 3.84 4.42
C ASP A 54 13.92 4.22 3.24
N VAL A 55 14.04 3.50 2.11
CA VAL A 55 13.08 3.65 1.00
C VAL A 55 11.89 2.75 1.27
N PRO A 56 10.70 3.31 1.51
CA PRO A 56 9.50 2.50 1.70
C PRO A 56 9.16 1.73 0.42
N VAL A 57 9.00 0.40 0.53
CA VAL A 57 8.42 -0.44 -0.51
C VAL A 57 7.09 -0.93 0.02
N THR A 58 6.01 -0.31 -0.42
CA THR A 58 4.66 -0.44 0.13
C THR A 58 3.66 -0.64 -1.00
N PRO A 59 2.41 -1.05 -0.73
CA PRO A 59 1.36 -1.04 -1.73
C PRO A 59 1.26 0.29 -2.49
N TYR A 60 1.42 1.41 -1.81
CA TYR A 60 1.30 2.76 -2.39
C TYR A 60 2.47 3.14 -3.28
N THR A 61 3.70 2.78 -2.89
CA THR A 61 4.87 2.99 -3.77
C THR A 61 4.83 2.05 -4.97
N ASN A 62 4.24 0.86 -4.83
CA ASN A 62 3.99 -0.06 -5.95
C ASN A 62 3.00 0.54 -6.95
N MET A 63 1.89 1.12 -6.47
CA MET A 63 0.94 1.86 -7.32
C MET A 63 1.63 2.99 -8.09
N ALA A 64 2.45 3.80 -7.40
CA ALA A 64 3.19 4.89 -8.04
C ALA A 64 4.23 4.38 -9.05
N ALA A 65 4.89 3.25 -8.78
CA ALA A 65 5.82 2.63 -9.73
C ALA A 65 5.10 2.19 -11.01
N HIS A 66 3.93 1.56 -10.89
CA HIS A 66 3.09 1.15 -12.02
C HIS A 66 2.64 2.35 -12.85
N LEU A 67 2.10 3.39 -12.19
CA LEU A 67 1.66 4.61 -12.84
C LEU A 67 2.84 5.34 -13.56
N ALA A 68 4.02 5.35 -12.95
CA ALA A 68 5.21 5.91 -13.60
C ALA A 68 5.59 5.09 -14.83
N GLU A 69 5.61 3.76 -14.74
CA GLU A 69 6.03 2.87 -15.83
C GLU A 69 5.16 3.06 -17.09
N SER A 70 3.85 3.22 -16.95
CA SER A 70 2.96 3.50 -18.08
C SER A 70 3.35 4.78 -18.82
N SER A 71 3.82 5.79 -18.09
CA SER A 71 4.21 7.09 -18.63
C SER A 71 5.66 7.13 -19.16
N LEU A 72 6.57 6.29 -18.63
CA LEU A 72 8.02 6.37 -18.91
C LEU A 72 8.39 6.07 -20.37
N ALA A 73 7.56 5.31 -21.08
CA ALA A 73 7.80 4.96 -22.49
C ALA A 73 7.76 6.20 -23.40
N THR A 74 6.96 7.20 -23.06
CA THR A 74 6.72 8.40 -23.86
C THR A 74 7.27 9.68 -23.24
N ALA A 75 7.64 9.66 -21.95
CA ALA A 75 8.11 10.83 -21.22
C ALA A 75 9.47 11.34 -21.74
N THR A 76 9.54 12.62 -22.05
CA THR A 76 10.80 13.32 -22.36
C THR A 76 11.64 13.56 -21.11
N ASP A 77 10.98 13.82 -19.97
CA ASP A 77 11.60 13.93 -18.65
C ASP A 77 11.07 12.80 -17.75
N LYS A 78 11.89 11.78 -17.62
CA LYS A 78 11.55 10.60 -16.82
C LYS A 78 11.47 10.91 -15.31
N SER A 79 12.29 11.85 -14.84
CA SER A 79 12.26 12.27 -13.43
C SER A 79 10.96 13.01 -13.11
N ALA A 80 10.50 13.86 -14.00
CA ALA A 80 9.22 14.55 -13.87
C ALA A 80 8.04 13.56 -13.89
N ALA A 81 8.06 12.54 -14.78
CA ALA A 81 7.02 11.52 -14.82
C ALA A 81 6.92 10.73 -13.49
N VAL A 82 8.06 10.33 -12.92
CA VAL A 82 8.10 9.66 -11.61
C VAL A 82 7.57 10.56 -10.51
N ASN A 83 7.98 11.85 -10.48
CA ASN A 83 7.47 12.78 -9.48
C ASN A 83 5.95 12.98 -9.60
N THR A 84 5.42 13.01 -10.82
CA THR A 84 3.97 13.10 -11.04
C THR A 84 3.26 11.88 -10.48
N ALA A 85 3.74 10.66 -10.76
CA ALA A 85 3.16 9.43 -10.25
C ALA A 85 3.16 9.38 -8.71
N LEU A 86 4.29 9.71 -8.08
CA LEU A 86 4.39 9.79 -6.61
C LEU A 86 3.41 10.82 -6.04
N SER A 87 3.30 11.99 -6.65
CA SER A 87 2.38 13.05 -6.22
C SER A 87 0.92 12.64 -6.38
N THR A 88 0.58 11.96 -7.48
CA THR A 88 -0.79 11.47 -7.72
C THR A 88 -1.21 10.51 -6.62
N VAL A 89 -0.42 9.47 -6.33
CA VAL A 89 -0.77 8.50 -5.28
C VAL A 89 -0.77 9.17 -3.91
N THR A 90 0.20 10.03 -3.58
CA THR A 90 0.22 10.83 -2.35
C THR A 90 -1.09 11.62 -2.17
N THR A 91 -1.61 12.22 -3.25
CA THR A 91 -2.88 12.97 -3.19
C THR A 91 -4.07 12.05 -2.94
N ILE A 92 -4.08 10.87 -3.54
CA ILE A 92 -5.17 9.88 -3.36
C ILE A 92 -5.21 9.37 -1.93
N VAL A 93 -4.05 9.02 -1.35
CA VAL A 93 -3.99 8.39 -0.02
C VAL A 93 -3.89 9.40 1.14
N GLY A 94 -3.56 10.66 0.86
CA GLY A 94 -3.52 11.74 1.85
C GLY A 94 -2.26 11.81 2.72
N PHE A 95 -1.24 11.00 2.46
CA PHE A 95 0.06 11.06 3.16
C PHE A 95 1.22 10.87 2.17
N ASN A 96 2.43 11.28 2.56
CA ASN A 96 3.62 11.21 1.69
C ASN A 96 4.15 9.78 1.57
N ILE A 97 3.77 9.06 0.51
CA ILE A 97 4.16 7.67 0.27
C ILE A 97 5.67 7.45 0.13
N ALA A 98 6.43 8.48 -0.25
CA ALA A 98 7.88 8.35 -0.43
C ALA A 98 8.65 8.30 0.91
N THR A 99 8.03 8.69 2.01
CA THR A 99 8.66 8.77 3.34
C THR A 99 7.88 8.02 4.43
N THR A 100 6.64 7.63 4.17
CA THR A 100 5.79 6.92 5.14
C THR A 100 5.87 5.42 4.89
N PRO A 101 6.51 4.63 5.79
CA PRO A 101 6.48 3.18 5.71
C PRO A 101 5.11 2.65 6.12
N VAL A 102 4.77 1.43 5.70
CA VAL A 102 3.71 0.66 6.35
C VAL A 102 4.34 -0.06 7.53
N VAL A 103 3.86 0.25 8.72
CA VAL A 103 4.28 -0.38 9.98
C VAL A 103 3.29 -1.46 10.40
N ASP A 104 3.75 -2.37 11.24
CA ASP A 104 2.94 -3.49 11.71
C ASP A 104 1.84 -3.00 12.67
N ILE A 105 0.60 -2.92 12.18
CA ILE A 105 -0.58 -2.51 12.97
C ILE A 105 -0.86 -3.46 14.16
N THR A 106 -0.32 -4.67 14.13
CA THR A 106 -0.51 -5.68 15.17
C THR A 106 0.58 -5.64 16.25
N ALA A 107 1.54 -4.70 16.17
CA ALA A 107 2.58 -4.55 17.17
C ALA A 107 2.02 -3.95 18.47
N ASP A 108 2.46 -4.48 19.62
CA ASP A 108 1.98 -4.06 20.94
C ASP A 108 2.18 -2.57 21.23
N ASP A 109 3.20 -1.96 20.60
CA ASP A 109 3.56 -0.55 20.77
C ASP A 109 3.11 0.35 19.61
N PHE A 110 2.36 -0.18 18.64
CA PHE A 110 1.93 0.52 17.44
C PHE A 110 1.28 1.89 17.76
N SER A 111 0.29 1.91 18.65
CA SER A 111 -0.45 3.13 18.99
C SER A 111 0.41 4.23 19.65
N THR A 112 1.59 3.88 20.16
CA THR A 112 2.47 4.80 20.89
C THR A 112 3.73 5.18 20.13
N THR A 113 4.15 4.38 19.15
CA THR A 113 5.39 4.57 18.38
C THR A 113 5.14 5.04 16.95
N ALA A 114 4.03 4.62 16.33
CA ALA A 114 3.69 5.03 14.97
C ALA A 114 3.16 6.47 14.93
N THR A 115 3.63 7.22 13.94
CA THR A 115 3.09 8.56 13.63
C THR A 115 1.68 8.46 13.04
N ALA A 116 0.92 9.55 13.02
CA ALA A 116 -0.42 9.58 12.43
C ALA A 116 -0.44 9.10 10.96
N ASP A 117 0.55 9.52 10.15
CA ASP A 117 0.67 9.05 8.76
C ASP A 117 0.99 7.56 8.66
N GLU A 118 1.83 7.02 9.55
CA GLU A 118 2.11 5.58 9.60
C GLU A 118 0.90 4.78 10.07
N GLN A 119 0.15 5.29 11.05
CA GLN A 119 -1.10 4.68 11.51
C GLN A 119 -2.14 4.67 10.37
N ARG A 120 -2.30 5.79 9.66
CA ARG A 120 -3.18 5.88 8.48
C ARG A 120 -2.74 4.91 7.38
N ALA A 121 -1.45 4.87 7.06
CA ALA A 121 -0.91 3.95 6.04
C ALA A 121 -1.16 2.47 6.42
N ALA A 122 -0.96 2.10 7.67
CA ALA A 122 -1.21 0.74 8.15
C ALA A 122 -2.70 0.39 8.12
N ALA A 123 -3.59 1.27 8.59
CA ALA A 123 -5.04 1.05 8.54
C ALA A 123 -5.59 0.97 7.11
N MET A 124 -5.07 1.79 6.18
CA MET A 124 -5.41 1.68 4.76
C MET A 124 -4.89 0.37 4.14
N SER A 125 -3.72 -0.12 4.56
CA SER A 125 -3.23 -1.44 4.14
C SER A 125 -4.14 -2.56 4.65
N ALA A 126 -4.63 -2.47 5.90
CA ALA A 126 -5.62 -3.38 6.43
C ALA A 126 -6.93 -3.35 5.61
N ALA A 127 -7.40 -2.16 5.23
CA ALA A 127 -8.56 -2.02 4.35
C ALA A 127 -8.34 -2.68 2.98
N LEU A 128 -7.14 -2.60 2.41
CA LEU A 128 -6.81 -3.30 1.16
C LEU A 128 -6.86 -4.82 1.33
N MET A 129 -6.47 -5.35 2.48
CA MET A 129 -6.52 -6.77 2.76
C MET A 129 -7.95 -7.33 2.78
N SER A 130 -8.96 -6.51 3.07
CA SER A 130 -10.38 -6.93 3.02
C SER A 130 -10.84 -7.35 1.62
N PHE A 131 -10.13 -6.95 0.55
CA PHE A 131 -10.38 -7.43 -0.81
C PHE A 131 -9.77 -8.79 -1.11
N THR A 132 -8.93 -9.32 -0.23
CA THR A 132 -8.39 -10.67 -0.37
C THR A 132 -9.41 -11.73 0.07
N ASN A 133 -9.40 -12.87 -0.59
CA ASN A 133 -10.22 -14.03 -0.24
C ASN A 133 -9.55 -15.30 -0.78
N GLU A 134 -10.23 -16.46 -0.69
CA GLU A 134 -9.71 -17.74 -1.20
C GLU A 134 -9.36 -17.73 -2.70
N SER A 135 -9.92 -16.78 -3.46
CA SER A 135 -9.74 -16.67 -4.93
C SER A 135 -9.00 -15.42 -5.36
N THR A 136 -8.73 -14.50 -4.45
CA THR A 136 -8.07 -13.21 -4.73
C THR A 136 -6.91 -13.05 -3.77
N SER A 137 -5.70 -13.16 -4.28
CA SER A 137 -4.47 -13.01 -3.50
C SER A 137 -4.14 -11.53 -3.21
N VAL A 138 -3.15 -11.30 -2.36
CA VAL A 138 -2.61 -9.95 -2.13
C VAL A 138 -2.06 -9.36 -3.43
N GLU A 139 -1.37 -10.19 -4.22
CA GLU A 139 -0.81 -9.82 -5.52
C GLU A 139 -1.91 -9.33 -6.47
N ASP A 140 -3.01 -10.09 -6.57
CA ASP A 140 -4.16 -9.73 -7.41
C ASP A 140 -4.76 -8.38 -7.00
N VAL A 141 -4.88 -8.13 -5.68
CA VAL A 141 -5.39 -6.84 -5.18
C VAL A 141 -4.46 -5.70 -5.56
N LEU A 142 -3.14 -5.86 -5.37
CA LEU A 142 -2.16 -4.84 -5.71
C LEU A 142 -2.11 -4.55 -7.21
N GLU A 143 -2.20 -5.58 -8.07
CA GLU A 143 -2.24 -5.43 -9.53
C GLU A 143 -3.51 -4.68 -9.98
N ARG A 144 -4.67 -5.07 -9.44
CA ARG A 144 -5.94 -4.40 -9.72
C ARG A 144 -5.93 -2.93 -9.28
N LEU A 145 -5.37 -2.66 -8.11
CA LEU A 145 -5.27 -1.31 -7.59
C LEU A 145 -4.30 -0.44 -8.41
N ALA A 146 -3.15 -1.00 -8.81
CA ALA A 146 -2.22 -0.32 -9.69
C ALA A 146 -2.84 -0.02 -11.08
N SER A 147 -3.66 -0.94 -11.60
CA SER A 147 -4.36 -0.76 -12.87
C SER A 147 -5.48 0.28 -12.77
N ALA A 148 -6.12 0.41 -11.60
CA ALA A 148 -7.21 1.36 -11.38
C ALA A 148 -6.77 2.82 -11.49
N ILE A 149 -5.50 3.13 -11.25
CA ILE A 149 -4.97 4.51 -11.35
C ILE A 149 -4.16 4.78 -12.62
N ASP A 150 -4.27 3.92 -13.63
CA ASP A 150 -3.53 4.09 -14.90
C ASP A 150 -3.87 5.42 -15.61
N ASP A 151 -5.11 5.89 -15.49
CA ASP A 151 -5.54 7.20 -15.98
C ASP A 151 -5.29 8.36 -14.99
N SER A 152 -4.56 8.12 -13.90
CA SER A 152 -4.24 9.06 -12.82
C SER A 152 -5.42 9.43 -11.92
N THR A 153 -6.49 8.67 -11.96
CA THR A 153 -7.68 8.83 -11.10
C THR A 153 -8.11 7.47 -10.53
N LEU A 154 -8.91 7.51 -9.48
CA LEU A 154 -9.69 6.37 -9.01
C LEU A 154 -11.15 6.76 -9.13
N ASP A 155 -11.93 6.01 -9.91
CA ASP A 155 -13.34 6.28 -10.13
C ASP A 155 -14.22 5.02 -10.02
N GLU A 156 -15.50 5.16 -10.30
CA GLU A 156 -16.50 4.08 -10.16
C GLU A 156 -16.43 3.05 -11.30
N ASN A 157 -15.58 3.27 -12.31
CA ASN A 157 -15.39 2.34 -13.43
C ASN A 157 -14.16 1.45 -13.26
N ASP A 158 -13.37 1.70 -12.24
CA ASP A 158 -12.16 0.94 -11.97
C ASP A 158 -12.45 -0.51 -11.53
N THR A 159 -11.46 -1.36 -11.67
CA THR A 159 -11.53 -2.76 -11.23
C THR A 159 -11.74 -2.90 -9.72
N ILE A 160 -11.26 -1.92 -8.95
CA ILE A 160 -11.64 -1.67 -7.56
C ILE A 160 -12.26 -0.26 -7.55
N PRO A 161 -13.59 -0.13 -7.55
CA PRO A 161 -14.24 1.17 -7.55
C PRO A 161 -13.86 2.01 -6.33
N PHE A 162 -13.79 3.32 -6.51
CA PHE A 162 -13.48 4.24 -5.42
C PHE A 162 -14.49 4.15 -4.24
N SER A 163 -15.76 3.88 -4.55
CA SER A 163 -16.79 3.62 -3.53
C SER A 163 -16.42 2.45 -2.63
N ASP A 164 -15.92 1.36 -3.21
CA ASP A 164 -15.57 0.14 -2.49
C ASP A 164 -14.33 0.36 -1.62
N LEU A 165 -13.31 1.06 -2.15
CA LEU A 165 -12.14 1.45 -1.36
C LEU A 165 -12.52 2.33 -0.18
N ARG A 166 -13.38 3.33 -0.42
CA ARG A 166 -13.87 4.21 0.64
C ARG A 166 -14.71 3.45 1.66
N GLN A 167 -15.54 2.50 1.23
CA GLN A 167 -16.32 1.68 2.16
C GLN A 167 -15.41 0.79 3.00
N ALA A 168 -14.45 0.09 2.37
CA ALA A 168 -13.48 -0.74 3.09
C ALA A 168 -12.67 0.09 4.10
N TRP A 169 -12.24 1.30 3.72
CA TRP A 169 -11.60 2.23 4.64
C TRP A 169 -12.51 2.58 5.82
N THR A 170 -13.77 2.99 5.54
CA THR A 170 -14.74 3.35 6.58
C THR A 170 -15.02 2.18 7.53
N ASP A 171 -15.16 0.97 7.00
CA ASP A 171 -15.40 -0.24 7.79
C ASP A 171 -14.20 -0.56 8.68
N THR A 172 -12.98 -0.45 8.13
CA THR A 172 -11.73 -0.69 8.86
C THR A 172 -11.55 0.29 10.02
N ILE A 173 -11.66 1.60 9.78
CA ILE A 173 -11.48 2.60 10.85
C ILE A 173 -12.64 2.61 11.86
N SER A 174 -13.80 2.05 11.51
CA SER A 174 -14.95 1.91 12.42
C SER A 174 -14.87 0.65 13.28
N ASP A 175 -13.95 -0.29 12.98
CA ASP A 175 -13.77 -1.47 13.81
C ASP A 175 -13.17 -1.08 15.17
N PRO A 176 -13.77 -1.52 16.30
CA PRO A 176 -13.29 -1.14 17.62
C PRO A 176 -11.84 -1.55 17.91
N THR A 177 -11.34 -2.61 17.27
CA THR A 177 -9.95 -3.05 17.43
C THR A 177 -9.03 -2.03 16.79
N ILE A 178 -9.31 -1.63 15.55
CA ILE A 178 -8.52 -0.63 14.83
C ILE A 178 -8.62 0.73 15.51
N GLN A 179 -9.83 1.19 15.87
CA GLN A 179 -10.02 2.47 16.59
C GLN A 179 -9.16 2.56 17.86
N SER A 180 -9.01 1.47 18.59
CA SER A 180 -8.19 1.45 19.80
C SER A 180 -6.68 1.63 19.53
N LEU A 181 -6.26 1.48 18.29
CA LEU A 181 -4.87 1.57 17.82
C LEU A 181 -4.55 2.91 17.15
N LEU A 182 -5.57 3.64 16.68
CA LEU A 182 -5.38 4.89 15.96
C LEU A 182 -5.41 6.09 16.91
N SER A 183 -4.70 7.15 16.55
CA SER A 183 -4.82 8.47 17.17
C SER A 183 -5.95 9.28 16.48
N GLU A 184 -6.47 10.30 17.14
CA GLU A 184 -7.48 11.20 16.54
C GLU A 184 -7.01 11.79 15.20
N ASP A 185 -5.72 12.14 15.09
CA ASP A 185 -5.13 12.69 13.85
C ASP A 185 -5.01 11.67 12.71
N ALA A 186 -5.09 10.37 13.00
CA ALA A 186 -5.01 9.31 12.00
C ALA A 186 -6.39 8.88 11.47
N GLU A 187 -7.46 9.22 12.17
CA GLU A 187 -8.84 8.90 11.78
C GLU A 187 -9.40 9.88 10.73
N ASP A 188 -8.83 11.09 10.63
CA ASP A 188 -9.21 12.15 9.68
C ASP A 188 -8.52 11.93 8.29
#